data_60843a608de5c6de16e75fca64a541ec
#
_entry.id   60843a608de5c6de16e75fca64a541ec
#
_cell.length_a   1.000
_cell.length_b   1.000
_cell.length_c   1.000
_cell.angle_alpha   90.00
_cell.angle_beta   90.00
_cell.angle_gamma   90.00
#
_symmetry.space_group_name_H-M   'P 1'
#
loop_
_entity.id
_entity.type
_entity.pdbx_description
1 polymer ?
#
loop_
_entity_poly.entity_id
_entity_poly.type
_entity_poly.pdbx_seq_one_letter_code
_entity_poly.pdbx_strand_id
1 'polypeptide(L)'
;VCAITANRVSDIMRCPVVFILESSPSYERQRLIDKDVFFVMGDKFANLPMLVANERIRKSRLAKRLTPVAQYILLYHLQIESLEGLSARDMSNLFPYSYESITLGLTCLSDLGLCRKVSEGAKSKIIRFSEKGKELWDKAADYLIDPVEKRIYCDYLATKKKFVKCSINALSHYTRLNPDN
;
A
#
# COMPACT_ATOMS: atom_id res chain seq x y z
N VAL A 1 -13.91 -32.64 22.29
CA VAL A 1 -14.97 -33.30 21.51
C VAL A 1 -14.59 -33.26 20.02
N CYS A 2 -14.38 -32.12 19.37
CA CYS A 2 -14.11 -32.02 17.92
C CYS A 2 -12.93 -32.89 17.44
N ALA A 3 -11.78 -32.90 18.12
CA ALA A 3 -10.63 -33.72 17.71
C ALA A 3 -10.92 -35.22 17.75
N ILE A 4 -11.62 -35.68 18.79
CA ILE A 4 -11.99 -37.11 18.94
C ILE A 4 -12.97 -37.52 17.83
N THR A 5 -13.93 -36.66 17.50
CA THR A 5 -14.89 -36.90 16.42
C THR A 5 -14.20 -36.90 15.06
N ALA A 6 -13.27 -35.94 14.83
CA ALA A 6 -12.49 -35.88 13.60
C ALA A 6 -11.70 -37.17 13.35
N ASN A 7 -10.99 -37.65 14.37
CA ASN A 7 -10.18 -38.87 14.25
C ASN A 7 -11.05 -40.10 13.98
N ARG A 8 -12.16 -40.26 14.71
CA ARG A 8 -13.08 -41.40 14.48
C ARG A 8 -13.67 -41.42 13.07
N VAL A 9 -14.09 -40.26 12.55
CA VAL A 9 -14.63 -40.14 11.19
C VAL A 9 -13.53 -40.37 10.16
N SER A 10 -12.34 -39.81 10.38
CA SER A 10 -11.17 -40.03 9.52
C SER A 10 -10.77 -41.49 9.41
N ASP A 11 -10.79 -42.22 10.52
CA ASP A 11 -10.48 -43.64 10.56
C ASP A 11 -11.52 -44.50 9.77
N ILE A 12 -12.80 -44.14 9.91
CA ILE A 12 -13.89 -44.85 9.18
C ILE A 12 -13.86 -44.54 7.68
N MET A 13 -13.70 -43.27 7.34
CA MET A 13 -13.77 -42.81 5.94
C MET A 13 -12.45 -42.92 5.19
N ARG A 14 -11.34 -43.21 5.89
CA ARG A 14 -9.96 -43.21 5.37
C ARG A 14 -9.59 -41.97 4.61
N CYS A 15 -10.13 -40.82 5.06
CA CYS A 15 -9.83 -39.50 4.50
C CYS A 15 -9.76 -38.44 5.62
N PRO A 16 -9.01 -37.38 5.43
CA PRO A 16 -8.93 -36.30 6.42
C PRO A 16 -10.26 -35.56 6.54
N VAL A 17 -10.63 -35.22 7.77
CA VAL A 17 -11.84 -34.49 8.09
C VAL A 17 -11.51 -33.02 8.27
N VAL A 18 -12.22 -32.15 7.57
CA VAL A 18 -12.07 -30.68 7.65
C VAL A 18 -13.38 -30.11 8.18
N PHE A 19 -13.29 -29.34 9.25
CA PHE A 19 -14.44 -28.60 9.79
C PHE A 19 -14.61 -27.28 9.05
N ILE A 20 -15.85 -26.93 8.73
CA ILE A 20 -16.21 -25.60 8.22
C ILE A 20 -16.84 -24.86 9.38
N LEU A 21 -16.24 -23.74 9.79
CA LEU A 21 -16.68 -22.91 10.90
C LEU A 21 -17.08 -21.52 10.36
N GLU A 22 -18.16 -20.98 10.85
CA GLU A 22 -18.58 -19.62 10.50
C GLU A 22 -17.68 -18.57 11.19
N SER A 23 -17.43 -18.77 12.49
CA SER A 23 -16.54 -17.94 13.29
C SER A 23 -16.02 -18.71 14.49
N SER A 24 -14.86 -18.30 15.00
CA SER A 24 -14.31 -18.82 16.25
C SER A 24 -13.40 -17.78 16.90
N PRO A 25 -13.45 -17.59 18.23
CA PRO A 25 -12.51 -16.76 18.97
C PRO A 25 -11.06 -17.21 18.80
N SER A 26 -10.11 -16.30 18.98
CA SER A 26 -8.68 -16.57 18.76
C SER A 26 -8.15 -17.72 19.63
N TYR A 27 -8.59 -17.80 20.87
CA TYR A 27 -8.17 -18.86 21.81
C TYR A 27 -8.68 -20.26 21.41
N GLU A 28 -9.88 -20.35 20.84
CA GLU A 28 -10.42 -21.61 20.34
C GLU A 28 -9.70 -22.07 19.09
N ARG A 29 -9.37 -21.15 18.19
CA ARG A 29 -8.57 -21.44 17.01
C ARG A 29 -7.20 -22.02 17.38
N GLN A 30 -6.52 -21.42 18.35
CA GLN A 30 -5.25 -21.91 18.82
C GLN A 30 -5.37 -23.33 19.38
N ARG A 31 -6.41 -23.60 20.17
CA ARG A 31 -6.68 -24.94 20.70
C ARG A 31 -6.99 -25.99 19.63
N LEU A 32 -7.59 -25.59 18.52
CA LEU A 32 -7.84 -26.49 17.39
C LEU A 32 -6.54 -26.78 16.63
N ILE A 33 -5.69 -25.77 16.45
CA ILE A 33 -4.35 -25.91 15.85
C ILE A 33 -3.46 -26.83 16.73
N ASP A 34 -3.42 -26.60 18.03
CA ASP A 34 -2.62 -27.40 18.99
C ASP A 34 -3.05 -28.88 19.04
N LYS A 35 -4.26 -29.17 18.57
CA LYS A 35 -4.83 -30.54 18.49
C LYS A 35 -4.85 -31.10 17.08
N ASP A 36 -4.12 -30.50 16.15
CA ASP A 36 -4.05 -30.92 14.75
C ASP A 36 -5.43 -31.10 14.07
N VAL A 37 -6.41 -30.29 14.49
CA VAL A 37 -7.73 -30.31 13.86
C VAL A 37 -7.73 -29.44 12.61
N PHE A 38 -8.14 -30.02 11.49
CA PHE A 38 -8.24 -29.29 10.22
C PHE A 38 -9.54 -28.51 10.14
N PHE A 39 -9.46 -27.22 9.84
CA PHE A 39 -10.66 -26.39 9.73
C PHE A 39 -10.47 -25.21 8.78
N VAL A 40 -11.61 -24.74 8.26
CA VAL A 40 -11.71 -23.56 7.40
C VAL A 40 -12.74 -22.62 8.00
N MET A 41 -12.45 -21.32 8.00
CA MET A 41 -13.36 -20.27 8.46
C MET A 41 -13.59 -19.25 7.35
N GLY A 42 -14.63 -19.48 6.56
CA GLY A 42 -14.99 -18.61 5.44
C GLY A 42 -13.80 -18.32 4.51
N ASP A 43 -13.62 -17.07 4.16
CA ASP A 43 -12.51 -16.54 3.36
C ASP A 43 -11.33 -16.00 4.19
N LYS A 44 -11.37 -16.17 5.52
CA LYS A 44 -10.45 -15.49 6.45
C LYS A 44 -9.32 -16.36 6.96
N PHE A 45 -9.56 -17.64 7.18
CA PHE A 45 -8.58 -18.52 7.79
C PHE A 45 -8.79 -19.99 7.42
N ALA A 46 -7.69 -20.71 7.14
CA ALA A 46 -7.70 -22.15 6.99
C ALA A 46 -6.48 -22.76 7.70
N ASN A 47 -6.72 -23.85 8.46
CA ASN A 47 -5.68 -24.70 9.03
C ASN A 47 -5.74 -26.06 8.32
N LEU A 48 -4.98 -26.20 7.24
CA LEU A 48 -4.91 -27.38 6.40
C LEU A 48 -3.44 -27.77 6.18
N PRO A 49 -2.76 -28.38 7.19
CA PRO A 49 -1.33 -28.69 7.11
C PRO A 49 -0.92 -29.57 5.93
N MET A 50 -1.86 -30.37 5.41
CA MET A 50 -1.66 -31.22 4.24
C MET A 50 -1.63 -30.45 2.92
N LEU A 51 -2.18 -29.24 2.88
CA LEU A 51 -2.07 -28.34 1.76
C LEU A 51 -0.98 -27.34 2.11
N VAL A 52 0.15 -27.34 1.42
CA VAL A 52 1.27 -26.40 1.58
C VAL A 52 0.86 -24.95 1.27
N ALA A 53 -0.43 -24.66 1.19
CA ALA A 53 -1.04 -23.41 0.82
C ALA A 53 -1.40 -22.57 2.06
N ASN A 54 -0.44 -22.30 2.93
CA ASN A 54 -0.58 -21.24 3.96
C ASN A 54 -0.15 -19.87 3.44
N GLU A 55 -0.17 -19.66 2.14
CA GLU A 55 -0.10 -18.31 1.63
C GLU A 55 -1.42 -17.61 1.91
N ARG A 56 -1.39 -16.67 2.85
CA ARG A 56 -2.37 -15.60 2.88
C ARG A 56 -2.28 -14.89 1.53
N ILE A 57 -3.11 -15.29 0.59
CA ILE A 57 -3.39 -14.45 -0.55
C ILE A 57 -4.05 -13.21 0.05
N ARG A 58 -3.23 -12.25 0.47
CA ARG A 58 -3.70 -10.88 0.56
C ARG A 58 -4.16 -10.59 -0.86
N LYS A 59 -5.47 -10.57 -1.09
CA LYS A 59 -6.01 -9.88 -2.25
C LYS A 59 -5.51 -8.44 -2.10
N SER A 60 -4.34 -8.19 -2.62
CA SER A 60 -3.85 -6.85 -2.85
C SER A 60 -4.93 -6.24 -3.72
N ARG A 61 -5.69 -5.31 -3.16
CA ARG A 61 -6.49 -4.43 -3.99
C ARG A 61 -5.45 -3.67 -4.79
N LEU A 62 -5.18 -4.14 -5.99
CA LEU A 62 -4.28 -3.46 -6.91
C LEU A 62 -4.71 -2.00 -6.91
N ALA A 63 -3.82 -1.15 -6.50
CA ALA A 63 -4.07 0.28 -6.47
C ALA A 63 -4.44 0.69 -7.89
N LYS A 64 -5.60 1.28 -8.08
CA LYS A 64 -6.05 1.77 -9.40
C LYS A 64 -5.52 3.17 -9.70
N ARG A 65 -5.08 3.89 -8.68
CA ARG A 65 -4.54 5.26 -8.74
C ARG A 65 -3.51 5.45 -7.65
N LEU A 66 -2.66 6.44 -7.83
CA LEU A 66 -1.70 6.84 -6.80
C LEU A 66 -2.42 7.37 -5.55
N THR A 67 -1.85 7.11 -4.38
CA THR A 67 -2.24 7.83 -3.17
C THR A 67 -1.51 9.19 -3.15
N PRO A 68 -2.01 10.20 -2.40
CA PRO A 68 -1.34 11.51 -2.32
C PRO A 68 0.14 11.42 -1.94
N VAL A 69 0.47 10.56 -0.97
CA VAL A 69 1.86 10.35 -0.53
C VAL A 69 2.69 9.64 -1.60
N ALA A 70 2.12 8.65 -2.29
CA ALA A 70 2.79 7.96 -3.40
C ALA A 70 3.10 8.93 -4.53
N GLN A 71 2.13 9.79 -4.90
CA GLN A 71 2.31 10.82 -5.90
C GLN A 71 3.38 11.84 -5.48
N TYR A 72 3.37 12.27 -4.23
CA TYR A 72 4.38 13.18 -3.71
C TYR A 72 5.80 12.58 -3.85
N ILE A 73 6.00 11.32 -3.42
CA ILE A 73 7.28 10.62 -3.52
C ILE A 73 7.74 10.54 -4.98
N LEU A 74 6.84 10.16 -5.89
CA LEU A 74 7.14 10.06 -7.32
C LEU A 74 7.55 11.40 -7.92
N LEU A 75 6.77 12.45 -7.66
CA LEU A 75 7.05 13.80 -8.18
C LEU A 75 8.34 14.39 -7.61
N TYR A 76 8.61 14.16 -6.34
CA TYR A 76 9.86 14.57 -5.72
C TYR A 76 11.07 13.89 -6.39
N HIS A 77 10.99 12.56 -6.61
CA HIS A 77 12.02 11.80 -7.31
C HIS A 77 12.28 12.31 -8.74
N LEU A 78 11.22 12.70 -9.45
CA LEU A 78 11.33 13.13 -10.84
C LEU A 78 11.79 14.59 -11.01
N GLN A 79 11.44 15.47 -10.07
CA GLN A 79 11.57 16.91 -10.26
C GLN A 79 12.60 17.57 -9.34
N ILE A 80 12.90 16.97 -8.19
CA ILE A 80 13.73 17.61 -7.16
C ILE A 80 15.04 16.84 -6.98
N GLU A 81 14.95 15.59 -6.47
CA GLU A 81 16.12 14.81 -6.15
C GLU A 81 15.82 13.31 -6.28
N SER A 82 16.79 12.55 -6.75
CA SER A 82 16.68 11.11 -6.90
C SER A 82 16.55 10.41 -5.54
N LEU A 83 15.48 9.62 -5.41
CA LEU A 83 15.23 8.80 -4.22
C LEU A 83 15.70 7.34 -4.40
N GLU A 84 16.46 7.06 -5.46
CA GLU A 84 17.02 5.73 -5.71
C GLU A 84 17.91 5.26 -4.55
N GLY A 85 17.68 4.03 -4.10
CA GLY A 85 18.48 3.42 -3.03
C GLY A 85 18.10 3.87 -1.62
N LEU A 86 17.13 4.77 -1.44
CA LEU A 86 16.69 5.17 -0.12
C LEU A 86 15.72 4.15 0.48
N SER A 87 15.77 4.02 1.80
CA SER A 87 14.79 3.24 2.56
C SER A 87 13.56 4.09 2.93
N ALA A 88 12.46 3.44 3.34
CA ALA A 88 11.30 4.14 3.86
C ALA A 88 11.62 5.01 5.10
N ARG A 89 12.63 4.62 5.87
CA ARG A 89 13.08 5.38 7.05
C ARG A 89 13.80 6.64 6.65
N ASP A 90 14.67 6.57 5.65
CA ASP A 90 15.39 7.74 5.14
C ASP A 90 14.40 8.76 4.57
N MET A 91 13.40 8.28 3.81
CA MET A 91 12.34 9.13 3.28
C MET A 91 11.46 9.74 4.39
N SER A 92 11.20 9.03 5.50
CA SER A 92 10.44 9.61 6.62
C SER A 92 11.20 10.69 7.39
N ASN A 93 12.53 10.71 7.29
CA ASN A 93 13.36 11.80 7.81
C ASN A 93 13.41 12.99 6.85
N LEU A 94 13.26 12.75 5.56
CA LEU A 94 13.31 13.76 4.51
C LEU A 94 11.97 14.49 4.33
N PHE A 95 10.85 13.77 4.49
CA PHE A 95 9.51 14.26 4.20
C PHE A 95 8.68 14.52 5.46
N PRO A 96 7.71 15.46 5.42
CA PRO A 96 6.82 15.73 6.53
C PRO A 96 5.71 14.66 6.68
N TYR A 97 6.05 13.40 6.49
CA TYR A 97 5.12 12.27 6.56
C TYR A 97 5.62 11.21 7.53
N SER A 98 4.69 10.53 8.21
CA SER A 98 5.02 9.42 9.09
C SER A 98 5.61 8.23 8.30
N TYR A 99 6.43 7.43 8.96
CA TYR A 99 6.99 6.20 8.39
C TYR A 99 5.92 5.27 7.80
N GLU A 100 4.75 5.18 8.47
CA GLU A 100 3.62 4.37 8.00
C GLU A 100 3.05 4.91 6.68
N SER A 101 2.84 6.23 6.60
CA SER A 101 2.35 6.88 5.39
C SER A 101 3.31 6.69 4.21
N ILE A 102 4.62 6.84 4.45
CA ILE A 102 5.65 6.57 3.45
C ILE A 102 5.60 5.10 3.01
N THR A 103 5.54 4.16 3.95
CA THR A 103 5.49 2.72 3.66
C THR A 103 4.27 2.35 2.82
N LEU A 104 3.10 2.94 3.11
CA LEU A 104 1.87 2.76 2.32
C LEU A 104 2.01 3.38 0.93
N GLY A 105 2.60 4.57 0.82
CA GLY A 105 2.91 5.22 -0.46
C GLY A 105 3.82 4.38 -1.34
N LEU A 106 4.91 3.85 -0.77
CA LEU A 106 5.84 2.96 -1.46
C LEU A 106 5.20 1.62 -1.85
N THR A 107 4.24 1.12 -1.06
CA THR A 107 3.48 -0.07 -1.42
C THR A 107 2.59 0.20 -2.62
N CYS A 108 1.90 1.35 -2.64
CA CYS A 108 1.09 1.78 -3.76
C CYS A 108 1.93 1.92 -5.05
N LEU A 109 3.10 2.55 -5.00
CA LEU A 109 4.03 2.63 -6.15
C LEU A 109 4.47 1.25 -6.63
N SER A 110 4.74 0.33 -5.71
CA SER A 110 5.13 -1.05 -6.04
C SER A 110 3.99 -1.84 -6.67
N ASP A 111 2.76 -1.70 -6.17
CA ASP A 111 1.57 -2.36 -6.69
C ASP A 111 1.22 -1.90 -8.11
N LEU A 112 1.53 -0.63 -8.43
CA LEU A 112 1.40 -0.05 -9.78
C LEU A 112 2.59 -0.36 -10.70
N GLY A 113 3.60 -1.09 -10.20
CA GLY A 113 4.79 -1.44 -10.98
C GLY A 113 5.72 -0.25 -11.30
N LEU A 114 5.61 0.86 -10.56
CA LEU A 114 6.44 2.06 -10.73
C LEU A 114 7.76 1.96 -9.96
N CYS A 115 7.82 1.13 -8.92
CA CYS A 115 9.04 0.84 -8.19
C CYS A 115 9.08 -0.61 -7.70
N ARG A 116 10.26 -1.04 -7.23
CA ARG A 116 10.49 -2.33 -6.56
C ARG A 116 11.19 -2.10 -5.23
N LYS A 117 10.81 -2.89 -4.23
CA LYS A 117 11.48 -2.93 -2.93
C LYS A 117 12.54 -4.02 -2.98
N VAL A 118 13.81 -3.66 -2.88
CA VAL A 118 14.94 -4.57 -2.90
C VAL A 118 15.49 -4.70 -1.49
N SER A 119 15.72 -5.92 -1.02
CA SER A 119 16.35 -6.13 0.29
C SER A 119 17.85 -5.85 0.20
N GLU A 120 18.34 -4.96 1.05
CA GLU A 120 19.76 -4.67 1.21
C GLU A 120 20.18 -5.12 2.62
N GLY A 121 20.78 -6.32 2.69
CA GLY A 121 21.09 -6.96 3.97
C GLY A 121 19.87 -7.54 4.70
N ALA A 122 20.04 -7.88 5.99
CA ALA A 122 19.05 -8.66 6.76
C ALA A 122 17.80 -7.84 7.19
N LYS A 123 17.86 -6.52 7.21
CA LYS A 123 16.81 -5.70 7.86
C LYS A 123 16.35 -4.46 7.08
N SER A 124 17.02 -4.05 6.01
CA SER A 124 16.65 -2.85 5.26
C SER A 124 16.12 -3.19 3.87
N LYS A 125 15.07 -2.48 3.45
CA LYS A 125 14.53 -2.52 2.09
C LYS A 125 14.70 -1.15 1.48
N ILE A 126 15.41 -1.10 0.37
CA ILE A 126 15.61 0.10 -0.45
C ILE A 126 14.66 0.11 -1.64
N ILE A 127 14.43 1.29 -2.19
CA ILE A 127 13.57 1.49 -3.35
C ILE A 127 14.40 1.57 -4.63
N ARG A 128 13.91 0.91 -5.67
CA ARG A 128 14.40 1.04 -7.05
C ARG A 128 13.21 1.35 -7.95
N PHE A 129 13.26 2.47 -8.65
CA PHE A 129 12.23 2.80 -9.63
C PHE A 129 12.37 1.93 -10.88
N SER A 130 11.24 1.67 -11.56
CA SER A 130 11.23 0.76 -12.71
C SER A 130 11.88 1.37 -13.95
N GLU A 131 11.71 2.69 -14.11
CA GLU A 131 12.19 3.47 -15.25
C GLU A 131 12.79 4.79 -14.74
N LYS A 132 13.33 5.61 -15.64
CA LYS A 132 13.93 6.91 -15.31
C LYS A 132 13.27 8.05 -16.08
N GLY A 133 13.25 9.22 -15.48
CA GLY A 133 12.86 10.47 -16.10
C GLY A 133 11.52 10.39 -16.83
N LYS A 134 11.53 10.67 -18.14
CA LYS A 134 10.33 10.73 -18.96
C LYS A 134 9.56 9.40 -19.04
N GLU A 135 10.28 8.30 -19.14
CA GLU A 135 9.67 6.96 -19.25
C GLU A 135 8.88 6.61 -17.98
N LEU A 136 9.43 6.93 -16.80
CA LEU A 136 8.73 6.77 -15.53
C LEU A 136 7.51 7.70 -15.44
N TRP A 137 7.64 8.93 -15.92
CA TRP A 137 6.52 9.87 -15.98
C TRP A 137 5.39 9.37 -16.87
N ASP A 138 5.70 8.97 -18.10
CA ASP A 138 4.72 8.49 -19.08
C ASP A 138 3.97 7.26 -18.55
N LYS A 139 4.68 6.36 -17.86
CA LYS A 139 4.09 5.18 -17.21
C LYS A 139 3.19 5.53 -16.02
N ALA A 140 3.50 6.60 -15.30
CA ALA A 140 2.77 7.01 -14.11
C ALA A 140 1.58 7.92 -14.41
N ALA A 141 1.55 8.56 -15.58
CA ALA A 141 0.60 9.61 -15.94
C ALA A 141 -0.87 9.21 -15.75
N ASP A 142 -1.23 7.98 -16.14
CA ASP A 142 -2.59 7.45 -16.03
C ASP A 142 -3.05 7.19 -14.59
N TYR A 143 -2.10 7.12 -13.66
CA TYR A 143 -2.37 6.85 -12.24
C TYR A 143 -2.39 8.10 -11.37
N LEU A 144 -2.04 9.28 -11.94
CA LEU A 144 -2.02 10.54 -11.22
C LEU A 144 -3.42 10.92 -10.71
N ILE A 145 -3.44 11.61 -9.57
CA ILE A 145 -4.65 12.16 -8.96
C ILE A 145 -4.55 13.68 -8.94
N ASP A 146 -5.70 14.38 -9.02
CA ASP A 146 -5.77 15.80 -8.73
C ASP A 146 -5.47 16.01 -7.23
N PRO A 147 -4.39 16.71 -6.84
CA PRO A 147 -4.05 16.94 -5.45
C PRO A 147 -4.97 17.97 -4.77
N VAL A 148 -5.86 18.61 -5.51
CA VAL A 148 -6.77 19.62 -4.99
C VAL A 148 -7.95 18.95 -4.30
N GLU A 149 -7.94 18.96 -2.97
CA GLU A 149 -9.02 18.41 -2.16
C GLU A 149 -10.26 19.30 -2.17
N LYS A 150 -10.05 20.63 -2.08
CA LYS A 150 -11.14 21.59 -1.99
C LYS A 150 -10.78 22.91 -2.65
N ARG A 151 -11.69 23.44 -3.46
CA ARG A 151 -11.62 24.80 -4.02
C ARG A 151 -12.60 25.70 -3.29
N ILE A 152 -12.13 26.83 -2.80
CA ILE A 152 -12.94 27.84 -2.11
C ILE A 152 -12.74 29.16 -2.86
N TYR A 153 -13.83 29.76 -3.24
CA TYR A 153 -13.85 31.09 -3.81
C TYR A 153 -14.20 32.10 -2.72
N CYS A 154 -13.50 33.22 -2.67
CA CYS A 154 -13.77 34.29 -1.73
C CYS A 154 -13.51 35.64 -2.39
N ASP A 155 -14.40 36.59 -2.13
CA ASP A 155 -14.30 37.96 -2.67
C ASP A 155 -13.33 38.82 -1.86
N TYR A 156 -13.04 38.42 -0.61
CA TYR A 156 -12.17 39.16 0.29
C TYR A 156 -11.24 38.26 1.10
N LEU A 157 -9.95 38.57 1.06
CA LEU A 157 -8.91 37.91 1.82
C LEU A 157 -8.66 38.64 3.15
N ALA A 158 -9.47 38.34 4.17
CA ALA A 158 -9.35 38.94 5.51
C ALA A 158 -8.15 38.43 6.32
N THR A 159 -7.38 37.46 5.82
CA THR A 159 -6.32 36.81 6.57
C THR A 159 -4.94 37.33 6.18
N LYS A 160 -4.09 37.59 7.18
CA LYS A 160 -2.67 37.94 7.00
C LYS A 160 -1.80 36.73 6.54
N LYS A 161 -2.41 35.61 6.18
CA LYS A 161 -1.69 34.42 5.68
C LYS A 161 -1.11 34.71 4.30
N LYS A 162 0.15 34.39 4.09
CA LYS A 162 0.76 34.44 2.77
C LYS A 162 0.17 33.32 1.92
N PHE A 163 -0.48 33.68 0.82
CA PHE A 163 -0.95 32.72 -0.18
C PHE A 163 0.13 32.50 -1.23
N VAL A 164 0.27 31.26 -1.68
CA VAL A 164 1.16 30.91 -2.78
C VAL A 164 0.37 31.01 -4.07
N LYS A 165 0.90 31.77 -5.02
CA LYS A 165 0.31 31.86 -6.36
C LYS A 165 0.43 30.50 -7.06
N CYS A 166 -0.60 30.07 -7.79
CA CYS A 166 -0.59 28.85 -8.56
C CYS A 166 -1.14 29.08 -9.97
N SER A 167 -1.06 28.06 -10.83
CA SER A 167 -1.57 28.10 -12.20
C SER A 167 -0.97 29.26 -13.02
N ILE A 168 -1.77 29.95 -13.83
CA ILE A 168 -1.35 31.06 -14.69
C ILE A 168 -0.69 32.18 -13.90
N ASN A 169 -1.20 32.49 -12.69
CA ASN A 169 -0.64 33.51 -11.82
C ASN A 169 0.76 33.15 -11.30
N ALA A 170 1.08 31.87 -11.14
CA ALA A 170 2.45 31.45 -10.82
C ALA A 170 3.35 31.49 -12.07
N LEU A 171 2.85 31.00 -13.21
CA LEU A 171 3.57 30.97 -14.48
C LEU A 171 3.93 32.39 -14.97
N SER A 172 3.08 33.39 -14.72
CA SER A 172 3.35 34.78 -15.10
C SER A 172 4.63 35.37 -14.49
N HIS A 173 5.13 34.80 -13.41
CA HIS A 173 6.44 35.18 -12.83
C HIS A 173 7.64 34.68 -13.65
N TYR A 174 7.46 33.63 -14.42
CA TYR A 174 8.53 32.98 -15.18
C TYR A 174 8.35 33.11 -16.69
N THR A 175 7.22 33.61 -17.14
CA THR A 175 6.84 33.72 -18.55
C THR A 175 6.22 35.08 -18.87
N ARG A 176 5.96 35.34 -20.15
CA ARG A 176 5.24 36.56 -20.61
C ARG A 176 3.72 36.39 -20.59
N LEU A 177 3.18 35.41 -19.90
CA LEU A 177 1.75 35.24 -19.76
C LEU A 177 1.18 36.34 -18.86
N ASN A 178 0.10 36.97 -19.29
CA ASN A 178 -0.63 37.88 -18.40
C ASN A 178 -1.36 37.05 -17.34
N PRO A 179 -1.26 37.41 -16.05
CA PRO A 179 -2.12 36.82 -15.07
C PRO A 179 -3.58 37.24 -15.35
N ASP A 180 -4.50 36.30 -15.15
CA ASP A 180 -5.92 36.63 -15.12
C ASP A 180 -6.18 37.60 -13.95
N ASN A 181 -6.84 38.71 -14.23
CA ASN A 181 -7.25 39.70 -13.23
C ASN A 181 -8.39 39.18 -12.38
#